data_aa466856770eb0d49ae5d21874576226
#
_entry.id   aa466856770eb0d49ae5d21874576226
#
_cell.length_a   1.000
_cell.length_b   1.000
_cell.length_c   1.000
_cell.angle_alpha   90.00
_cell.angle_beta   90.00
_cell.angle_gamma   90.00
#
_symmetry.space_group_name_H-M   'P 1'
#
loop_
_entity.id
_entity.type
_entity.pdbx_description
1 polymer ?
#
loop_
_entity_poly.entity_id
_entity_poly.type
_entity_poly.pdbx_seq_one_letter_code
_entity_poly.pdbx_strand_id
1 'polypeptide(L)'
;MKFTDNIRQLIVRHHLLHDGERVLVALSGGADSVALLLVLRDLGYPVEAAHCHFHLRDEEANRDASFVEQLCKRLDVPLHRADFNTKAVAKVQKVSLEMAARDLRYTWFRKLLRERNIRFVA
;
A
#
# COMPACT_ATOMS: atom_id res chain seq x y z
N MET A 1 -2.19 10.87 20.57
CA MET A 1 -0.89 10.63 19.92
C MET A 1 -0.64 11.70 18.87
N LYS A 2 0.53 12.31 18.90
CA LYS A 2 0.85 13.46 18.04
C LYS A 2 0.79 13.14 16.54
N PHE A 3 1.31 11.97 16.14
CA PHE A 3 1.28 11.52 14.75
C PHE A 3 -0.16 11.32 14.26
N THR A 4 -1.00 10.69 15.06
CA THR A 4 -2.42 10.47 14.74
C THR A 4 -3.16 11.80 14.58
N ASP A 5 -2.90 12.74 15.46
CA ASP A 5 -3.53 14.07 15.41
C ASP A 5 -3.09 14.83 14.17
N ASN A 6 -1.81 14.75 13.79
CA ASN A 6 -1.29 15.40 12.59
C ASN A 6 -1.93 14.83 11.32
N ILE A 7 -2.10 13.51 11.25
CA ILE A 7 -2.77 12.87 10.11
C ILE A 7 -4.23 13.28 10.05
N ARG A 8 -4.92 13.30 11.20
CA ARG A 8 -6.32 13.75 11.27
C ARG A 8 -6.47 15.17 10.76
N GLN A 9 -5.60 16.09 11.21
CA GLN A 9 -5.64 17.49 10.80
C GLN A 9 -5.40 17.65 9.29
N LEU A 10 -4.47 16.87 8.72
CA LEU A 10 -4.22 16.88 7.28
C LEU A 10 -5.47 16.45 6.50
N ILE A 11 -6.12 15.38 6.93
CA ILE A 11 -7.33 14.88 6.28
C ILE A 11 -8.44 15.91 6.31
N VAL A 12 -8.71 16.49 7.48
CA VAL A 12 -9.77 17.50 7.66
C VAL A 12 -9.44 18.75 6.87
N ARG A 13 -8.21 19.26 6.99
CA ARG A 13 -7.77 20.50 6.37
C ARG A 13 -7.85 20.49 4.86
N HIS A 14 -7.52 19.35 4.24
CA HIS A 14 -7.45 19.21 2.79
C HIS A 14 -8.63 18.45 2.20
N HIS A 15 -9.60 18.07 3.01
CA HIS A 15 -10.76 17.29 2.57
C HIS A 15 -10.36 16.03 1.79
N LEU A 16 -9.30 15.35 2.26
CA LEU A 16 -8.75 14.19 1.55
C LEU A 16 -9.69 13.00 1.58
N LEU A 17 -10.36 12.77 2.71
CA LEU A 17 -11.23 11.61 2.91
C LEU A 17 -12.56 12.06 3.52
N HIS A 18 -13.64 11.40 3.09
CA HIS A 18 -14.93 11.53 3.74
C HIS A 18 -14.99 10.59 4.95
N ASP A 19 -15.81 10.91 5.93
CA ASP A 19 -15.99 10.08 7.13
C ASP A 19 -16.40 8.66 6.71
N GLY A 20 -15.69 7.66 7.24
CA GLY A 20 -15.97 6.26 6.97
C GLY A 20 -15.62 5.78 5.56
N GLU A 21 -14.97 6.62 4.77
CA GLU A 21 -14.53 6.25 3.42
C GLU A 21 -13.47 5.16 3.48
N ARG A 22 -13.62 4.12 2.64
CA ARG A 22 -12.63 3.05 2.55
C ARG A 22 -11.34 3.55 1.89
N VAL A 23 -10.21 3.15 2.46
CA VAL A 23 -8.88 3.57 1.99
C VAL A 23 -8.04 2.34 1.65
N LEU A 24 -7.38 2.38 0.51
CA LEU A 24 -6.36 1.39 0.16
C LEU A 24 -5.01 1.90 0.65
N VAL A 25 -4.31 1.13 1.49
CA VAL A 25 -3.02 1.51 2.05
C VAL A 25 -1.93 0.72 1.35
N ALA A 26 -0.98 1.42 0.74
CA ALA A 26 0.21 0.80 0.16
C ALA A 26 1.13 0.37 1.30
N LEU A 27 1.17 -0.92 1.58
CA LEU A 27 1.86 -1.48 2.75
C LEU A 27 3.15 -2.15 2.29
N SER A 28 4.27 -1.46 2.43
CA SER A 28 5.58 -1.96 1.99
C SER A 28 6.23 -2.94 2.96
N GLY A 29 5.83 -2.91 4.22
CA GLY A 29 6.49 -3.63 5.31
C GLY A 29 7.37 -2.74 6.16
N GLY A 30 7.65 -1.50 5.72
CA GLY A 30 8.40 -0.53 6.49
C GLY A 30 7.57 0.11 7.58
N ALA A 31 8.25 0.69 8.58
CA ALA A 31 7.61 1.27 9.75
C ALA A 31 6.60 2.37 9.41
N ASP A 32 6.92 3.21 8.42
CA ASP A 32 6.04 4.33 8.05
C ASP A 32 4.71 3.84 7.44
N SER A 33 4.76 2.81 6.58
CA SER A 33 3.55 2.28 5.98
C SER A 33 2.67 1.57 7.01
N VAL A 34 3.28 0.87 7.96
CA VAL A 34 2.56 0.22 9.06
C VAL A 34 1.91 1.27 9.97
N ALA A 35 2.65 2.32 10.31
CA ALA A 35 2.11 3.40 11.14
C ALA A 35 0.90 4.07 10.48
N LEU A 36 0.97 4.33 9.17
CA LEU A 36 -0.13 4.93 8.43
C LEU A 36 -1.37 4.03 8.44
N LEU A 37 -1.18 2.73 8.22
CA LEU A 37 -2.28 1.76 8.28
C LEU A 37 -2.99 1.80 9.63
N LEU A 38 -2.21 1.75 10.72
CA LEU A 38 -2.75 1.74 12.08
C LEU A 38 -3.46 3.05 12.42
N VAL A 39 -2.90 4.19 12.00
CA VAL A 39 -3.50 5.50 12.25
C VAL A 39 -4.84 5.63 11.52
N LEU A 40 -4.90 5.29 10.24
CA LEU A 40 -6.16 5.38 9.48
C LEU A 40 -7.22 4.48 10.07
N ARG A 41 -6.83 3.27 10.49
CA ARG A 41 -7.72 2.33 11.15
C ARG A 41 -8.24 2.89 12.48
N ASP A 42 -7.36 3.48 13.29
CA ASP A 42 -7.73 4.10 14.57
C ASP A 42 -8.65 5.30 14.39
N LEU A 43 -8.51 6.02 13.28
CA LEU A 43 -9.37 7.16 12.95
C LEU A 43 -10.76 6.72 12.44
N GLY A 44 -10.98 5.42 12.30
CA GLY A 44 -12.29 4.88 11.92
C GLY A 44 -12.49 4.63 10.43
N TYR A 45 -11.43 4.73 9.62
CA TYR A 45 -11.54 4.42 8.20
C TYR A 45 -11.42 2.92 7.97
N PRO A 46 -12.37 2.31 7.22
CA PRO A 46 -12.18 0.94 6.77
C PRO A 46 -10.97 0.90 5.83
N VAL A 47 -10.01 0.03 6.10
CA VAL A 47 -8.77 -0.04 5.32
C VAL A 47 -8.65 -1.38 4.62
N GLU A 48 -8.06 -1.37 3.43
CA GLU A 48 -7.54 -2.55 2.75
C GLU A 48 -6.06 -2.27 2.47
N ALA A 49 -5.25 -3.31 2.45
CA ALA A 49 -3.82 -3.17 2.22
C ALA A 49 -3.44 -3.71 0.85
N ALA A 50 -2.44 -3.11 0.23
CA ALA A 50 -1.87 -3.56 -1.02
C ALA A 50 -0.36 -3.68 -0.87
N HIS A 51 0.20 -4.83 -1.25
CA HIS A 51 1.62 -5.11 -1.16
C HIS A 51 2.16 -5.58 -2.51
N CYS A 52 3.26 -4.97 -2.94
CA CYS A 52 3.96 -5.35 -4.17
C CYS A 52 5.24 -6.12 -3.82
N HIS A 53 5.40 -7.31 -4.39
CA HIS A 53 6.65 -8.04 -4.36
C HIS A 53 7.31 -7.93 -5.73
N PHE A 54 8.40 -7.18 -5.81
CA PHE A 54 9.06 -6.88 -7.08
C PHE A 54 10.12 -7.90 -7.47
N HIS A 55 10.43 -8.87 -6.62
CA HIS A 55 11.43 -9.93 -6.85
C HIS A 55 12.81 -9.36 -7.20
N LEU A 56 13.21 -8.28 -6.55
CA LEU A 56 14.51 -7.63 -6.74
C LEU A 56 15.53 -7.99 -5.67
N ARG A 57 15.07 -8.11 -4.41
CA ARG A 57 15.90 -8.51 -3.27
C ARG A 57 15.15 -9.61 -2.54
N ASP A 58 15.26 -10.84 -3.03
CA ASP A 58 14.36 -11.92 -2.66
C ASP A 58 14.26 -12.15 -1.15
N GLU A 59 15.38 -12.17 -0.41
CA GLU A 59 15.33 -12.39 1.04
C GLU A 59 14.56 -11.27 1.77
N GLU A 60 14.91 -10.03 1.52
CA GLU A 60 14.24 -8.87 2.15
C GLU A 60 12.79 -8.78 1.72
N ALA A 61 12.53 -8.93 0.43
CA ALA A 61 11.18 -8.86 -0.13
C ALA A 61 10.29 -9.99 0.41
N ASN A 62 10.84 -11.18 0.58
CA ASN A 62 10.11 -12.32 1.16
C ASN A 62 9.79 -12.09 2.64
N ARG A 63 10.72 -11.51 3.40
CA ARG A 63 10.49 -11.14 4.79
C ARG A 63 9.41 -10.08 4.92
N ASP A 64 9.45 -9.06 4.06
CA ASP A 64 8.46 -8.00 4.04
C ASP A 64 7.08 -8.56 3.70
N ALA A 65 6.99 -9.41 2.68
CA ALA A 65 5.73 -10.04 2.28
C ALA A 65 5.15 -10.89 3.40
N SER A 66 5.99 -11.70 4.05
CA SER A 66 5.56 -12.54 5.17
C SER A 66 5.08 -11.70 6.35
N PHE A 67 5.80 -10.63 6.68
CA PHE A 67 5.43 -9.71 7.75
C PHE A 67 4.07 -9.05 7.46
N VAL A 68 3.90 -8.55 6.25
CA VAL A 68 2.65 -7.89 5.82
C VAL A 68 1.47 -8.86 5.87
N GLU A 69 1.66 -10.07 5.39
CA GLU A 69 0.61 -11.10 5.42
C GLU A 69 0.19 -11.43 6.85
N GLN A 70 1.14 -11.60 7.75
CA GLN A 70 0.86 -11.88 9.15
C GLN A 70 0.19 -10.71 9.85
N LEU A 71 0.64 -9.50 9.58
CA LEU A 71 0.06 -8.28 10.16
C LEU A 71 -1.39 -8.11 9.74
N CYS A 72 -1.66 -8.20 8.45
CA CYS A 72 -3.02 -8.05 7.94
C CYS A 72 -3.96 -9.13 8.46
N LYS A 73 -3.47 -10.36 8.58
CA LYS A 73 -4.24 -11.46 9.17
C LYS A 73 -4.59 -11.17 10.62
N ARG A 74 -3.61 -10.69 11.39
CA ARG A 74 -3.81 -10.36 12.82
C ARG A 74 -4.80 -9.23 13.01
N LEU A 75 -4.75 -8.22 12.13
CA LEU A 75 -5.62 -7.05 12.20
C LEU A 75 -6.96 -7.25 11.48
N ASP A 76 -7.15 -8.37 10.84
CA ASP A 76 -8.34 -8.66 10.00
C ASP A 76 -8.52 -7.61 8.91
N VAL A 77 -7.42 -7.27 8.23
CA VAL A 77 -7.39 -6.31 7.14
C VAL A 77 -7.28 -7.08 5.82
N PRO A 78 -8.17 -6.84 4.85
CA PRO A 78 -8.03 -7.45 3.53
C PRO A 78 -6.70 -7.06 2.89
N LEU A 79 -5.95 -8.04 2.41
CA LEU A 79 -4.67 -7.84 1.76
C LEU A 79 -4.74 -8.24 0.29
N HIS A 80 -4.35 -7.30 -0.57
CA HIS A 80 -4.12 -7.55 -1.99
C HIS A 80 -2.61 -7.64 -2.20
N ARG A 81 -2.15 -8.72 -2.82
CA ARG A 81 -0.73 -8.91 -3.10
C ARG A 81 -0.53 -9.11 -4.59
N ALA A 82 0.49 -8.47 -5.15
CA ALA A 82 0.95 -8.72 -6.51
C ALA A 82 2.44 -9.04 -6.51
N ASP A 83 2.82 -10.00 -7.33
CA ASP A 83 4.20 -10.38 -7.57
C ASP A 83 4.55 -10.00 -9.01
N PHE A 84 5.67 -9.29 -9.20
CA PHE A 84 6.06 -8.79 -10.52
C PHE A 84 7.44 -9.33 -10.91
N ASN A 85 7.58 -9.74 -12.16
CA ASN A 85 8.89 -10.03 -12.74
C ASN A 85 9.47 -8.70 -13.25
N THR A 86 9.92 -7.87 -12.33
CA THR A 86 10.39 -6.52 -12.60
C THR A 86 11.58 -6.48 -13.54
N LYS A 87 12.53 -7.43 -13.38
CA LYS A 87 13.72 -7.53 -14.22
C LYS A 87 13.34 -7.77 -15.69
N ALA A 88 12.39 -8.64 -15.94
CA ALA A 88 11.93 -8.94 -17.29
C ALA A 88 11.23 -7.72 -17.91
N VAL A 89 10.38 -7.04 -17.16
CA VAL A 89 9.68 -5.84 -17.64
C VAL A 89 10.67 -4.73 -17.96
N ALA A 90 11.64 -4.49 -17.08
CA ALA A 90 12.67 -3.47 -17.31
C ALA A 90 13.47 -3.74 -18.58
N LYS A 91 13.82 -5.01 -18.82
CA LYS A 91 14.56 -5.41 -20.00
C LYS A 91 13.75 -5.19 -21.28
N VAL A 92 12.50 -5.60 -21.31
CA VAL A 92 11.62 -5.45 -22.47
C VAL A 92 11.36 -3.99 -22.78
N GLN A 93 11.10 -3.18 -21.76
CA GLN A 93 10.81 -1.76 -21.94
C GLN A 93 12.05 -0.89 -22.05
N LYS A 94 13.24 -1.44 -21.84
CA LYS A 94 14.52 -0.72 -21.86
C LYS A 94 14.55 0.45 -20.89
N VAL A 95 14.07 0.22 -19.67
CA VAL A 95 14.06 1.20 -18.59
C VAL A 95 14.82 0.65 -17.39
N SER A 96 15.08 1.51 -16.39
CA SER A 96 15.70 1.08 -15.14
C SER A 96 14.77 0.17 -14.34
N LEU A 97 15.33 -0.60 -13.42
CA LEU A 97 14.54 -1.42 -12.50
C LEU A 97 13.60 -0.56 -11.66
N GLU A 98 14.08 0.61 -11.22
CA GLU A 98 13.29 1.54 -10.43
C GLU A 98 12.09 2.07 -11.21
N MET A 99 12.30 2.44 -12.47
CA MET A 99 11.22 2.92 -13.34
C MET A 99 10.19 1.80 -13.59
N ALA A 100 10.66 0.60 -13.88
CA ALA A 100 9.77 -0.55 -14.10
C ALA A 100 8.93 -0.84 -12.87
N ALA A 101 9.55 -0.85 -11.68
CA ALA A 101 8.84 -1.10 -10.42
C ALA A 101 7.77 -0.03 -10.16
N ARG A 102 8.11 1.22 -10.40
CA ARG A 102 7.18 2.34 -10.23
C ARG A 102 5.96 2.22 -11.14
N ASP A 103 6.20 1.94 -12.42
CA ASP A 103 5.13 1.82 -13.41
C ASP A 103 4.22 0.62 -13.09
N LEU A 104 4.79 -0.51 -12.71
CA LEU A 104 4.05 -1.69 -12.31
C LEU A 104 3.16 -1.42 -11.10
N ARG A 105 3.72 -0.75 -10.10
CA ARG A 105 3.01 -0.41 -8.86
C ARG A 105 1.81 0.49 -9.14
N TYR A 106 2.01 1.59 -9.87
CA TYR A 106 0.93 2.54 -10.13
C TYR A 106 -0.15 1.96 -11.02
N THR A 107 0.21 1.18 -12.02
CA THR A 107 -0.75 0.52 -12.90
C THR A 107 -1.64 -0.44 -12.11
N TRP A 108 -1.04 -1.22 -11.22
CA TRP A 108 -1.76 -2.16 -10.38
C TRP A 108 -2.65 -1.45 -9.36
N PHE A 109 -2.16 -0.39 -8.73
CA PHE A 109 -2.97 0.37 -7.78
C PHE A 109 -4.21 0.97 -8.45
N ARG A 110 -4.07 1.54 -9.64
CA ARG A 110 -5.22 2.06 -10.37
C ARG A 110 -6.25 0.97 -10.68
N LYS A 111 -5.79 -0.20 -11.04
CA LYS A 111 -6.65 -1.36 -11.28
C LYS A 111 -7.41 -1.76 -10.01
N LEU A 112 -6.70 -1.86 -8.88
CA LEU A 112 -7.31 -2.19 -7.59
C LEU A 112 -8.35 -1.17 -7.16
N LEU A 113 -8.06 0.11 -7.30
CA LEU A 113 -8.99 1.17 -6.94
C LEU A 113 -10.31 1.03 -7.70
N ARG A 114 -10.24 0.72 -8.99
CA ARG A 114 -11.43 0.49 -9.81
C ARG A 114 -12.17 -0.78 -9.41
N GLU A 115 -11.44 -1.89 -9.25
CA GLU A 115 -12.04 -3.19 -8.93
C GLU A 115 -12.69 -3.20 -7.55
N ARG A 116 -12.08 -2.49 -6.59
CA ARG A 116 -12.57 -2.43 -5.22
C ARG A 116 -13.48 -1.23 -4.96
N ASN A 117 -13.69 -0.40 -5.97
CA ASN A 117 -14.48 0.84 -5.86
C ASN A 117 -13.98 1.71 -4.70
N ILE A 118 -12.64 1.89 -4.64
CA ILE A 118 -11.98 2.73 -3.66
C ILE A 118 -11.44 3.94 -4.41
N ARG A 119 -11.64 5.13 -3.83
CA ARG A 119 -11.24 6.40 -4.46
C ARG A 119 -9.81 6.78 -4.17
N PHE A 120 -9.25 6.32 -3.06
CA PHE A 120 -8.00 6.88 -2.53
C PHE A 120 -7.01 5.80 -2.12
N VAL A 121 -5.73 5.96 -2.52
CA VAL A 121 -4.61 5.15 -2.04
C VAL A 121 -3.68 6.02 -1.19
N ALA A 122 -3.33 5.51 -0.03
CA ALA A 122 -2.42 6.19 0.89
C ALA A 122 -1.05 5.52 0.96
#